data_e218f34fbb20d4ef6e218a9d26d14520
#
_entry.id   e218f34fbb20d4ef6e218a9d26d14520
#
_cell.length_a   1.000
_cell.length_b   1.000
_cell.length_c   1.000
_cell.angle_alpha   90.00
_cell.angle_beta   90.00
_cell.angle_gamma   90.00
#
_symmetry.space_group_name_H-M   'P 1'
#
loop_
_entity.id
_entity.type
_entity.pdbx_description
1 polymer ?
#
loop_
_entity_poly.entity_id
_entity_poly.type
_entity_poly.pdbx_seq_one_letter_code
_entity_poly.pdbx_strand_id
1 'polypeptide(L)'
;KGQTEPEVCVFFDAAAAEKIQKEREIEQLFDRAVQNEEFQVYFQPKVSLSQNRITGAEALVRWNRPGSGVISPGEFIPVLERSGKIRALDRYVFEKVCIWLGERKRREQETFPVSVNLSRSNFIYDSFLEEFIEIADRHQADRNMIELEVTETVFLTEENIQKVKREIRAIHDCGFRCALDDFGVGFSSLTLLKEFNIDSLKMDRSFFSDLDNAKTRNVISCILELAEQLDMETVAEGIETEE
;
A
#
# COMPACT_ATOMS: atom_id res chain seq x y z
N LYS A 1 47.55 -9.00 2.44
CA LYS A 1 46.72 -10.17 2.82
C LYS A 1 45.31 -9.83 2.42
N GLY A 2 44.91 -10.28 1.22
CA GLY A 2 43.56 -10.12 0.72
C GLY A 2 42.62 -11.05 1.50
N GLN A 3 41.56 -10.49 2.09
CA GLN A 3 40.42 -11.27 2.53
C GLN A 3 39.61 -11.59 1.27
N THR A 4 39.64 -12.84 0.85
CA THR A 4 38.70 -13.39 -0.12
C THR A 4 37.34 -13.48 0.56
N GLU A 5 36.34 -12.75 0.05
CA GLU A 5 34.96 -12.93 0.43
C GLU A 5 34.57 -14.40 0.16
N PRO A 6 33.77 -15.04 1.04
CA PRO A 6 33.33 -16.40 0.78
C PRO A 6 32.46 -16.42 -0.47
N GLU A 7 32.89 -17.18 -1.49
CA GLU A 7 32.07 -17.48 -2.65
C GLU A 7 30.82 -18.21 -2.20
N VAL A 8 29.66 -17.55 -2.26
CA VAL A 8 28.37 -18.17 -2.00
C VAL A 8 28.01 -19.00 -3.23
N CYS A 9 28.22 -20.31 -3.17
CA CYS A 9 27.69 -21.24 -4.17
C CYS A 9 26.18 -21.37 -3.99
N VAL A 10 25.42 -20.84 -4.92
CA VAL A 10 23.96 -21.04 -4.99
C VAL A 10 23.70 -22.28 -5.85
N PHE A 11 23.15 -23.33 -5.26
CA PHE A 11 22.68 -24.48 -6.01
C PHE A 11 21.44 -24.11 -6.83
N PHE A 12 21.55 -24.21 -8.16
CA PHE A 12 20.45 -24.02 -9.08
C PHE A 12 19.65 -25.32 -9.17
N ASP A 13 18.57 -25.42 -8.41
CA ASP A 13 17.66 -26.55 -8.45
C ASP A 13 16.46 -26.31 -9.38
N ALA A 14 15.66 -27.36 -9.61
CA ALA A 14 14.49 -27.27 -10.48
C ALA A 14 13.45 -26.25 -9.96
N ALA A 15 13.31 -26.08 -8.65
CA ALA A 15 12.38 -25.14 -8.04
C ALA A 15 12.82 -23.67 -8.28
N ALA A 16 14.13 -23.40 -8.18
CA ALA A 16 14.69 -22.09 -8.51
C ALA A 16 14.51 -21.76 -10.00
N ALA A 17 14.69 -22.74 -10.89
CA ALA A 17 14.45 -22.57 -12.31
C ALA A 17 12.99 -22.23 -12.63
N GLU A 18 12.05 -22.98 -12.02
CA GLU A 18 10.61 -22.74 -12.18
C GLU A 18 10.20 -21.35 -11.68
N LYS A 19 10.71 -20.93 -10.53
CA LYS A 19 10.46 -19.59 -9.98
C LYS A 19 10.93 -18.50 -10.95
N ILE A 20 12.17 -18.59 -11.45
CA ILE A 20 12.71 -17.63 -12.41
C ILE A 20 11.88 -17.59 -13.69
N GLN A 21 11.41 -18.76 -14.16
CA GLN A 21 10.57 -18.82 -15.35
C GLN A 21 9.22 -18.11 -15.13
N LYS A 22 8.57 -18.32 -13.99
CA LYS A 22 7.33 -17.64 -13.61
C LYS A 22 7.53 -16.13 -13.50
N GLU A 23 8.63 -15.67 -12.88
CA GLU A 23 8.95 -14.25 -12.76
C GLU A 23 9.12 -13.58 -14.13
N ARG A 24 9.84 -14.24 -15.06
CA ARG A 24 9.99 -13.75 -16.44
C ARG A 24 8.66 -13.70 -17.18
N GLU A 25 7.81 -14.70 -16.99
CA GLU A 25 6.48 -14.74 -17.60
C GLU A 25 5.60 -13.57 -17.11
N ILE A 26 5.59 -13.30 -15.81
CA ILE A 26 4.90 -12.14 -15.20
C ILE A 26 5.36 -10.85 -15.85
N GLU A 27 6.68 -10.64 -15.94
CA GLU A 27 7.26 -9.41 -16.49
C GLU A 27 6.89 -9.20 -17.98
N GLN A 28 6.91 -10.28 -18.78
CA GLN A 28 6.58 -10.25 -20.20
C GLN A 28 5.10 -10.00 -20.47
N LEU A 29 4.24 -10.53 -19.62
CA LEU A 29 2.80 -10.43 -19.81
C LEU A 29 2.20 -9.14 -19.26
N PHE A 30 2.90 -8.44 -18.38
CA PHE A 30 2.37 -7.30 -17.63
C PHE A 30 1.73 -6.23 -18.54
N ASP A 31 2.46 -5.73 -19.54
CA ASP A 31 2.00 -4.64 -20.38
C ASP A 31 0.71 -5.02 -21.15
N ARG A 32 0.65 -6.27 -21.61
CA ARG A 32 -0.55 -6.83 -22.27
C ARG A 32 -1.70 -7.02 -21.30
N ALA A 33 -1.40 -7.48 -20.08
CA ALA A 33 -2.40 -7.68 -19.04
C ALA A 33 -3.06 -6.35 -18.62
N VAL A 34 -2.28 -5.26 -18.54
CA VAL A 34 -2.82 -3.91 -18.32
C VAL A 34 -3.73 -3.49 -19.47
N GLN A 35 -3.30 -3.66 -20.72
CA GLN A 35 -4.09 -3.31 -21.91
C GLN A 35 -5.40 -4.10 -22.03
N ASN A 36 -5.38 -5.37 -21.63
CA ASN A 36 -6.53 -6.26 -21.65
C ASN A 36 -7.42 -6.14 -20.42
N GLU A 37 -7.12 -5.21 -19.49
CA GLU A 37 -7.85 -5.04 -18.22
C GLU A 37 -7.92 -6.32 -17.36
N GLU A 38 -6.86 -7.14 -17.39
CA GLU A 38 -6.77 -8.38 -16.62
C GLU A 38 -6.57 -8.10 -15.11
N PHE A 39 -6.09 -6.89 -14.75
CA PHE A 39 -6.00 -6.44 -13.37
C PHE A 39 -7.34 -5.85 -12.92
N GLN A 40 -7.92 -6.48 -11.90
CA GLN A 40 -9.18 -6.03 -11.29
C GLN A 40 -8.92 -5.45 -9.90
N VAL A 41 -9.62 -4.38 -9.57
CA VAL A 41 -9.56 -3.75 -8.25
C VAL A 41 -10.76 -4.22 -7.42
N TYR A 42 -10.46 -4.81 -6.27
CA TYR A 42 -11.44 -5.20 -5.25
C TYR A 42 -11.37 -4.20 -4.10
N PHE A 43 -12.52 -3.92 -3.50
CA PHE A 43 -12.61 -3.01 -2.37
C PHE A 43 -12.84 -3.82 -1.09
N GLN A 44 -11.83 -3.83 -0.21
CA GLN A 44 -11.96 -4.41 1.12
C GLN A 44 -12.50 -3.35 2.08
N PRO A 45 -13.69 -3.56 2.71
CA PRO A 45 -14.29 -2.53 3.54
C PRO A 45 -13.50 -2.32 4.83
N LYS A 46 -13.35 -1.05 5.23
CA LYS A 46 -12.91 -0.61 6.55
C LYS A 46 -14.17 -0.33 7.39
N VAL A 47 -14.29 -0.99 8.55
CA VAL A 47 -15.48 -0.90 9.41
C VAL A 47 -15.12 -0.13 10.68
N SER A 48 -15.87 0.92 10.99
CA SER A 48 -15.75 1.62 12.26
C SER A 48 -16.35 0.79 13.40
N LEU A 49 -15.54 0.42 14.38
CA LEU A 49 -15.98 -0.34 15.57
C LEU A 49 -16.96 0.46 16.42
N SER A 50 -16.80 1.77 16.53
CA SER A 50 -17.66 2.64 17.33
C SER A 50 -19.02 2.90 16.68
N GLN A 51 -19.08 2.93 15.34
CA GLN A 51 -20.29 3.24 14.58
C GLN A 51 -20.95 2.02 13.95
N ASN A 52 -20.27 0.88 13.96
CA ASN A 52 -20.68 -0.37 13.33
C ASN A 52 -21.16 -0.18 11.86
N ARG A 53 -20.39 0.58 11.09
CA ARG A 53 -20.66 0.84 9.67
C ARG A 53 -19.39 0.92 8.86
N ILE A 54 -19.50 0.72 7.55
CA ILE A 54 -18.39 0.93 6.62
C ILE A 54 -18.08 2.43 6.56
N THR A 55 -16.81 2.79 6.82
CA THR A 55 -16.32 4.17 6.80
C THR A 55 -15.26 4.40 5.71
N GLY A 56 -14.79 3.34 5.08
CA GLY A 56 -13.79 3.40 4.02
C GLY A 56 -13.62 2.05 3.35
N ALA A 57 -12.71 1.97 2.41
CA ALA A 57 -12.27 0.70 1.83
C ALA A 57 -10.81 0.79 1.38
N GLU A 58 -10.15 -0.36 1.31
CA GLU A 58 -8.83 -0.50 0.67
C GLU A 58 -8.99 -1.09 -0.74
N ALA A 59 -8.31 -0.48 -1.71
CA ALA A 59 -8.27 -0.94 -3.10
C ALA A 59 -7.19 -1.99 -3.28
N LEU A 60 -7.59 -3.23 -3.45
CA LEU A 60 -6.71 -4.39 -3.57
C LEU A 60 -6.74 -4.93 -5.01
N VAL A 61 -5.60 -4.92 -5.67
CA VAL A 61 -5.47 -5.46 -7.02
C VAL A 61 -5.45 -6.99 -7.03
N ARG A 62 -6.10 -7.59 -8.03
CA ARG A 62 -6.05 -9.02 -8.34
C ARG A 62 -5.82 -9.19 -9.84
N TRP A 63 -4.92 -10.07 -10.21
CA TRP A 63 -4.67 -10.35 -11.62
C TRP A 63 -5.48 -11.57 -12.07
N ASN A 64 -6.54 -11.33 -12.83
CA ASN A 64 -7.39 -12.36 -13.41
C ASN A 64 -6.87 -12.74 -14.80
N ARG A 65 -5.99 -13.74 -14.84
CA ARG A 65 -5.38 -14.19 -16.07
C ARG A 65 -6.30 -15.18 -16.82
N PRO A 66 -6.70 -14.91 -18.07
CA PRO A 66 -7.49 -15.84 -18.86
C PRO A 66 -6.83 -17.21 -18.98
N GLY A 67 -7.56 -18.27 -18.60
CA GLY A 67 -7.08 -19.65 -18.66
C GLY A 67 -6.18 -20.11 -17.50
N SER A 68 -5.74 -19.20 -16.62
CA SER A 68 -4.88 -19.53 -15.46
C SER A 68 -5.51 -19.20 -14.11
N GLY A 69 -6.64 -18.44 -14.12
CA GLY A 69 -7.31 -18.01 -12.89
C GLY A 69 -6.69 -16.76 -12.27
N VAL A 70 -6.90 -16.60 -10.96
CA VAL A 70 -6.42 -15.42 -10.21
C VAL A 70 -4.99 -15.65 -9.73
N ILE A 71 -4.07 -14.76 -10.15
CA ILE A 71 -2.69 -14.71 -9.65
C ILE A 71 -2.65 -13.82 -8.42
N SER A 72 -2.02 -14.31 -7.35
CA SER A 72 -1.89 -13.60 -6.07
C SER A 72 -0.98 -12.37 -6.18
N PRO A 73 -1.31 -11.24 -5.52
CA PRO A 73 -0.41 -10.10 -5.40
C PRO A 73 0.99 -10.46 -4.93
N GLY A 74 1.12 -11.38 -3.98
CA GLY A 74 2.41 -11.87 -3.49
C GLY A 74 3.29 -12.55 -4.56
N GLU A 75 2.70 -12.97 -5.70
CA GLU A 75 3.46 -13.55 -6.80
C GLU A 75 3.95 -12.50 -7.80
N PHE A 76 3.14 -11.47 -8.11
CA PHE A 76 3.49 -10.51 -9.16
C PHE A 76 4.05 -9.19 -8.64
N ILE A 77 3.60 -8.66 -7.50
CA ILE A 77 4.08 -7.39 -6.96
C ILE A 77 5.61 -7.37 -6.79
N PRO A 78 6.25 -8.36 -6.13
CA PRO A 78 7.70 -8.35 -5.97
C PRO A 78 8.46 -8.41 -7.31
N VAL A 79 7.87 -9.02 -8.33
CA VAL A 79 8.46 -9.07 -9.69
C VAL A 79 8.40 -7.68 -10.34
N LEU A 80 7.24 -7.01 -10.25
CA LEU A 80 7.04 -5.69 -10.82
C LEU A 80 7.87 -4.63 -10.09
N GLU A 81 8.11 -4.77 -8.78
CA GLU A 81 9.01 -3.90 -8.03
C GLU A 81 10.45 -4.02 -8.52
N ARG A 82 10.97 -5.24 -8.67
CA ARG A 82 12.33 -5.50 -9.17
C ARG A 82 12.53 -5.03 -10.60
N SER A 83 11.51 -5.17 -11.44
CA SER A 83 11.56 -4.73 -12.86
C SER A 83 11.23 -3.25 -13.06
N GLY A 84 10.84 -2.53 -11.99
CA GLY A 84 10.43 -1.12 -12.06
C GLY A 84 9.05 -0.88 -12.69
N LYS A 85 8.30 -1.94 -13.01
CA LYS A 85 6.95 -1.84 -13.60
C LYS A 85 5.85 -1.55 -12.57
N ILE A 86 6.17 -1.64 -11.29
CA ILE A 86 5.20 -1.44 -10.20
C ILE A 86 4.50 -0.06 -10.27
N ARG A 87 5.21 1.01 -10.66
CA ARG A 87 4.61 2.34 -10.83
C ARG A 87 3.46 2.36 -11.86
N ALA A 88 3.61 1.60 -12.94
CA ALA A 88 2.54 1.50 -13.94
C ALA A 88 1.32 0.79 -13.38
N LEU A 89 1.51 -0.20 -12.49
CA LEU A 89 0.42 -0.85 -11.77
C LEU A 89 -0.23 0.10 -10.76
N ASP A 90 0.57 0.81 -9.94
CA ASP A 90 0.06 1.79 -8.97
C ASP A 90 -0.83 2.83 -9.66
N ARG A 91 -0.35 3.40 -10.77
CA ARG A 91 -1.12 4.34 -11.58
C ARG A 91 -2.41 3.73 -12.12
N TYR A 92 -2.35 2.48 -12.62
CA TYR A 92 -3.52 1.78 -13.12
C TYR A 92 -4.58 1.58 -12.04
N VAL A 93 -4.18 1.10 -10.85
CA VAL A 93 -5.08 0.90 -9.71
C VAL A 93 -5.68 2.23 -9.28
N PHE A 94 -4.85 3.27 -9.14
CA PHE A 94 -5.29 4.62 -8.80
C PHE A 94 -6.33 5.15 -9.80
N GLU A 95 -6.10 4.99 -11.10
CA GLU A 95 -7.05 5.41 -12.12
C GLU A 95 -8.38 4.66 -12.01
N LYS A 96 -8.37 3.33 -11.76
CA LYS A 96 -9.60 2.57 -11.53
C LYS A 96 -10.39 3.06 -10.31
N VAL A 97 -9.71 3.43 -9.23
CA VAL A 97 -10.33 4.05 -8.05
C VAL A 97 -10.93 5.41 -8.39
N CYS A 98 -10.22 6.26 -9.13
CA CYS A 98 -10.72 7.56 -9.57
C CYS A 98 -11.95 7.45 -10.46
N ILE A 99 -11.96 6.48 -11.39
CA ILE A 99 -13.14 6.18 -12.23
C ILE A 99 -14.33 5.82 -11.34
N TRP A 100 -14.14 4.91 -10.39
CA TRP A 100 -15.19 4.46 -9.49
C TRP A 100 -15.75 5.61 -8.63
N LEU A 101 -14.89 6.43 -8.01
CA LEU A 101 -15.29 7.60 -7.22
C LEU A 101 -16.05 8.63 -8.07
N GLY A 102 -15.52 8.95 -9.26
CA GLY A 102 -16.14 9.89 -10.18
C GLY A 102 -17.51 9.43 -10.71
N GLU A 103 -17.67 8.12 -10.95
CA GLU A 103 -18.97 7.56 -11.33
C GLU A 103 -20.00 7.65 -10.21
N ARG A 104 -19.62 7.32 -8.98
CA ARG A 104 -20.52 7.43 -7.83
C ARG A 104 -20.95 8.88 -7.59
N LYS A 105 -20.01 9.82 -7.67
CA LYS A 105 -20.28 11.25 -7.56
C LYS A 105 -21.30 11.72 -8.61
N ARG A 106 -21.10 11.32 -9.86
CA ARG A 106 -22.04 11.66 -10.96
C ARG A 106 -23.44 11.05 -10.78
N ARG A 107 -23.52 9.91 -10.10
CA ARG A 107 -24.80 9.24 -9.80
C ARG A 107 -25.40 9.67 -8.46
N GLU A 108 -24.80 10.66 -7.78
CA GLU A 108 -25.20 11.14 -6.45
C GLU A 108 -25.30 10.00 -5.40
N GLN A 109 -24.43 8.98 -5.55
CA GLN A 109 -24.37 7.86 -4.63
C GLN A 109 -23.45 8.18 -3.46
N GLU A 110 -23.77 7.68 -2.28
CA GLU A 110 -22.92 7.78 -1.11
C GLU A 110 -21.53 7.21 -1.41
N THR A 111 -20.48 7.94 -1.04
CA THR A 111 -19.08 7.54 -1.17
C THR A 111 -18.40 7.51 0.18
N PHE A 112 -17.32 6.77 0.27
CA PHE A 112 -16.42 6.71 1.41
C PHE A 112 -14.97 6.80 0.92
N PRO A 113 -14.03 7.19 1.78
CA PRO A 113 -12.61 7.21 1.44
C PRO A 113 -12.11 5.85 0.97
N VAL A 114 -11.25 5.86 -0.04
CA VAL A 114 -10.61 4.65 -0.58
C VAL A 114 -9.11 4.79 -0.48
N SER A 115 -8.47 3.83 0.18
CA SER A 115 -7.02 3.74 0.27
C SER A 115 -6.46 3.00 -0.93
N VAL A 116 -5.32 3.50 -1.42
CA VAL A 116 -4.57 2.93 -2.55
C VAL A 116 -3.12 2.76 -2.15
N ASN A 117 -2.61 1.56 -2.32
CA ASN A 117 -1.21 1.25 -2.05
C ASN A 117 -0.29 2.00 -3.02
N LEU A 118 0.75 2.62 -2.48
CA LEU A 118 1.74 3.39 -3.22
C LEU A 118 3.14 2.79 -3.00
N SER A 119 3.72 2.21 -4.04
CA SER A 119 5.05 1.63 -3.96
C SER A 119 6.13 2.70 -3.72
N ARG A 120 7.19 2.32 -2.99
CA ARG A 120 8.34 3.20 -2.74
C ARG A 120 8.98 3.74 -4.02
N SER A 121 8.81 3.04 -5.13
CA SER A 121 9.35 3.47 -6.43
C SER A 121 8.80 4.81 -6.89
N ASN A 122 7.61 5.21 -6.45
CA ASN A 122 7.04 6.52 -6.76
C ASN A 122 7.84 7.66 -6.13
N PHE A 123 8.40 7.46 -4.93
CA PHE A 123 9.18 8.48 -4.21
C PHE A 123 10.58 8.71 -4.79
N ILE A 124 11.03 7.88 -5.75
CA ILE A 124 12.31 8.08 -6.45
C ILE A 124 12.19 9.23 -7.46
N TYR A 125 11.01 9.45 -8.03
CA TYR A 125 10.74 10.42 -9.08
C TYR A 125 10.00 11.63 -8.52
N ASP A 126 10.42 12.84 -8.91
CA ASP A 126 9.90 14.09 -8.35
C ASP A 126 8.51 14.50 -8.90
N SER A 127 7.99 13.80 -9.92
CA SER A 127 6.74 14.18 -10.62
C SER A 127 5.59 13.18 -10.49
N PHE A 128 5.69 12.19 -9.60
CA PHE A 128 4.64 11.17 -9.52
C PHE A 128 3.28 11.76 -9.12
N LEU A 129 3.29 12.72 -8.23
CA LEU A 129 2.07 13.33 -7.70
C LEU A 129 1.29 14.12 -8.76
N GLU A 130 1.99 14.75 -9.71
CA GLU A 130 1.38 15.45 -10.85
C GLU A 130 0.53 14.50 -11.70
N GLU A 131 1.05 13.29 -11.98
CA GLU A 131 0.30 12.26 -12.72
C GLU A 131 -0.98 11.85 -11.98
N PHE A 132 -0.91 11.68 -10.66
CA PHE A 132 -2.06 11.30 -9.83
C PHE A 132 -3.11 12.42 -9.77
N ILE A 133 -2.68 13.68 -9.68
CA ILE A 133 -3.57 14.85 -9.74
C ILE A 133 -4.31 14.89 -11.08
N GLU A 134 -3.59 14.75 -12.20
CA GLU A 134 -4.19 14.76 -13.53
C GLU A 134 -5.21 13.64 -13.72
N ILE A 135 -4.94 12.44 -13.19
CA ILE A 135 -5.88 11.32 -13.23
C ILE A 135 -7.13 11.63 -12.40
N ALA A 136 -6.96 12.10 -11.17
CA ALA A 136 -8.09 12.43 -10.30
C ALA A 136 -8.98 13.52 -10.92
N ASP A 137 -8.39 14.56 -11.49
CA ASP A 137 -9.12 15.67 -12.14
C ASP A 137 -9.84 15.20 -13.41
N ARG A 138 -9.18 14.38 -14.24
CA ARG A 138 -9.78 13.81 -15.45
C ARG A 138 -11.07 13.04 -15.16
N HIS A 139 -11.10 12.30 -14.07
CA HIS A 139 -12.24 11.49 -13.67
C HIS A 139 -13.17 12.20 -12.68
N GLN A 140 -12.88 13.46 -12.32
CA GLN A 140 -13.66 14.26 -11.35
C GLN A 140 -13.78 13.60 -9.98
N ALA A 141 -12.79 12.78 -9.61
CA ALA A 141 -12.69 12.18 -8.30
C ALA A 141 -12.36 13.24 -7.24
N ASP A 142 -13.02 13.15 -6.08
CA ASP A 142 -12.69 14.00 -4.95
C ASP A 142 -11.41 13.48 -4.28
N ARG A 143 -10.35 14.29 -4.30
CA ARG A 143 -9.05 13.90 -3.77
C ARG A 143 -9.08 13.62 -2.27
N ASN A 144 -9.95 14.29 -1.51
CA ASN A 144 -10.15 14.02 -0.08
C ASN A 144 -10.75 12.63 0.19
N MET A 145 -11.29 11.97 -0.84
CA MET A 145 -11.79 10.60 -0.78
C MET A 145 -10.73 9.57 -1.19
N ILE A 146 -9.47 9.99 -1.35
CA ILE A 146 -8.36 9.11 -1.72
C ILE A 146 -7.28 9.20 -0.66
N GLU A 147 -6.92 8.05 -0.10
CA GLU A 147 -5.84 7.90 0.87
C GLU A 147 -4.70 7.11 0.22
N LEU A 148 -3.49 7.67 0.22
CA LEU A 148 -2.30 7.01 -0.33
C LEU A 148 -1.60 6.26 0.80
N GLU A 149 -1.51 4.94 0.70
CA GLU A 149 -0.88 4.08 1.69
C GLU A 149 0.60 3.89 1.35
N VAL A 150 1.47 4.18 2.31
CA VAL A 150 2.92 4.05 2.20
C VAL A 150 3.45 3.13 3.29
N THR A 151 4.29 2.17 2.92
CA THR A 151 4.92 1.28 3.91
C THR A 151 6.11 1.92 4.59
N GLU A 152 6.49 1.45 5.78
CA GLU A 152 7.69 1.91 6.51
C GLU A 152 8.98 1.86 5.68
N THR A 153 9.04 0.97 4.70
CA THR A 153 10.23 0.78 3.85
C THR A 153 10.60 2.00 3.00
N VAL A 154 9.66 2.94 2.81
CA VAL A 154 9.90 4.21 2.10
C VAL A 154 10.88 5.09 2.87
N PHE A 155 10.98 4.93 4.20
CA PHE A 155 11.72 5.80 5.12
C PHE A 155 13.11 5.30 5.49
N LEU A 156 13.57 4.15 4.94
CA LEU A 156 14.75 3.40 5.44
C LEU A 156 16.11 4.10 5.33
N THR A 157 16.25 5.24 4.66
CA THR A 157 17.53 5.94 4.56
C THR A 157 17.41 7.38 5.04
N GLU A 158 18.37 7.85 5.88
CA GLU A 158 18.38 9.22 6.39
C GLU A 158 18.38 10.28 5.28
N GLU A 159 19.05 9.99 4.15
CA GLU A 159 19.05 10.86 2.98
C GLU A 159 17.66 11.03 2.36
N ASN A 160 16.79 10.02 2.47
CA ASN A 160 15.45 10.04 1.92
C ASN A 160 14.42 10.70 2.85
N ILE A 161 14.66 10.79 4.17
CA ILE A 161 13.68 11.31 5.13
C ILE A 161 13.20 12.72 4.74
N GLN A 162 14.11 13.63 4.35
CA GLN A 162 13.73 15.00 3.98
C GLN A 162 12.97 15.06 2.65
N LYS A 163 13.28 14.15 1.71
CA LYS A 163 12.54 14.03 0.46
C LYS A 163 11.13 13.50 0.73
N VAL A 164 11.01 12.39 1.43
CA VAL A 164 9.72 11.80 1.78
C VAL A 164 8.84 12.77 2.57
N LYS A 165 9.43 13.55 3.49
CA LYS A 165 8.71 14.59 4.24
C LYS A 165 8.12 15.67 3.34
N ARG A 166 8.84 16.08 2.29
CA ARG A 166 8.30 17.02 1.29
C ARG A 166 7.17 16.39 0.48
N GLU A 167 7.35 15.14 0.06
CA GLU A 167 6.34 14.43 -0.73
C GLU A 167 5.03 14.21 0.06
N ILE A 168 5.10 13.81 1.34
CA ILE A 168 3.91 13.67 2.19
C ILE A 168 3.21 15.03 2.38
N ARG A 169 3.95 16.11 2.55
CA ARG A 169 3.34 17.45 2.60
C ARG A 169 2.65 17.79 1.27
N ALA A 170 3.31 17.50 0.15
CA ALA A 170 2.73 17.74 -1.17
C ALA A 170 1.47 16.90 -1.40
N ILE A 171 1.41 15.65 -0.89
CA ILE A 171 0.20 14.81 -0.89
C ILE A 171 -0.96 15.55 -0.23
N HIS A 172 -0.75 16.10 0.97
CA HIS A 172 -1.78 16.87 1.68
C HIS A 172 -2.13 18.19 0.98
N ASP A 173 -1.12 18.94 0.51
CA ASP A 173 -1.32 20.20 -0.19
C ASP A 173 -2.17 20.02 -1.46
N CYS A 174 -2.12 18.81 -2.06
CA CYS A 174 -2.96 18.43 -3.20
C CYS A 174 -4.33 17.89 -2.82
N GLY A 175 -4.64 17.75 -1.53
CA GLY A 175 -5.93 17.31 -1.01
C GLY A 175 -6.08 15.81 -0.85
N PHE A 176 -5.02 15.01 -1.00
CA PHE A 176 -5.02 13.59 -0.69
C PHE A 176 -4.76 13.35 0.81
N ARG A 177 -5.18 12.20 1.31
CA ARG A 177 -4.80 11.69 2.63
C ARG A 177 -3.60 10.75 2.50
N CYS A 178 -2.87 10.54 3.61
CA CYS A 178 -1.72 9.65 3.67
C CYS A 178 -1.85 8.68 4.84
N ALA A 179 -1.72 7.38 4.59
CA ALA A 179 -1.68 6.33 5.60
C ALA A 179 -0.31 5.69 5.69
N LEU A 180 0.11 5.34 6.90
CA LEU A 180 1.27 4.50 7.15
C LEU A 180 0.83 3.05 7.27
N ASP A 181 1.31 2.22 6.34
CA ASP A 181 0.97 0.80 6.24
C ASP A 181 2.02 -0.12 6.88
N ASP A 182 1.62 -1.34 7.24
CA ASP A 182 2.48 -2.38 7.84
C ASP A 182 3.20 -1.91 9.12
N PHE A 183 2.59 -1.01 9.91
CA PHE A 183 3.22 -0.52 11.14
C PHE A 183 3.50 -1.67 12.10
N GLY A 184 4.77 -1.80 12.48
CA GLY A 184 5.24 -2.81 13.44
C GLY A 184 5.91 -4.04 12.83
N VAL A 185 5.89 -4.22 11.52
CA VAL A 185 6.57 -5.35 10.85
C VAL A 185 8.07 -5.10 10.70
N GLY A 186 8.48 -3.84 10.64
CA GLY A 186 9.86 -3.44 10.38
C GLY A 186 10.55 -2.75 11.55
N PHE A 187 11.42 -1.82 11.21
CA PHE A 187 12.05 -0.91 12.17
C PHE A 187 11.10 0.24 12.50
N SER A 188 9.91 -0.08 13.03
CA SER A 188 8.90 0.90 13.42
C SER A 188 9.51 1.94 14.35
N SER A 189 9.86 3.05 13.78
CA SER A 189 10.43 4.15 14.53
C SER A 189 9.29 5.08 14.92
N LEU A 190 9.04 5.24 16.22
CA LEU A 190 8.22 6.34 16.73
C LEU A 190 8.67 7.70 16.19
N THR A 191 9.90 7.77 15.68
CA THR A 191 10.43 8.91 14.95
C THR A 191 9.61 9.20 13.68
N LEU A 192 9.09 8.19 12.98
CA LEU A 192 8.25 8.40 11.81
C LEU A 192 6.97 9.14 12.19
N LEU A 193 6.27 8.68 13.23
CA LEU A 193 5.04 9.32 13.71
C LEU A 193 5.26 10.76 14.18
N LYS A 194 6.45 11.06 14.74
CA LYS A 194 6.83 12.42 15.15
C LYS A 194 7.14 13.34 13.96
N GLU A 195 7.82 12.81 12.94
CA GLU A 195 8.39 13.62 11.85
C GLU A 195 7.42 13.82 10.68
N PHE A 196 6.46 12.91 10.51
CA PHE A 196 5.54 12.90 9.38
C PHE A 196 4.11 13.14 9.82
N ASN A 197 3.41 13.96 9.05
CA ASN A 197 1.97 14.16 9.21
C ASN A 197 1.26 13.01 8.48
N ILE A 198 0.79 12.02 9.23
CA ILE A 198 0.10 10.83 8.74
C ILE A 198 -1.35 10.90 9.24
N ASP A 199 -2.31 10.64 8.35
CA ASP A 199 -3.74 10.69 8.70
C ASP A 199 -4.21 9.38 9.32
N SER A 200 -3.64 8.24 8.90
CA SER A 200 -4.06 6.91 9.34
C SER A 200 -2.88 6.00 9.60
N LEU A 201 -2.94 5.23 10.69
CA LEU A 201 -1.97 4.22 11.08
C LEU A 201 -2.60 2.83 10.93
N LYS A 202 -2.09 2.03 9.99
CA LYS A 202 -2.54 0.65 9.78
C LYS A 202 -1.65 -0.29 10.60
N MET A 203 -2.25 -0.94 11.58
CA MET A 203 -1.55 -1.87 12.47
C MET A 203 -1.62 -3.27 11.87
N ASP A 204 -0.45 -3.83 11.58
CA ASP A 204 -0.33 -5.18 11.02
C ASP A 204 -0.92 -6.25 11.95
N ARG A 205 -1.46 -7.31 11.35
CA ARG A 205 -2.05 -8.44 12.07
C ARG A 205 -1.16 -9.07 13.13
N SER A 206 0.16 -8.94 13.03
CA SER A 206 1.10 -9.50 14.02
C SER A 206 0.91 -8.90 15.40
N PHE A 207 0.41 -7.65 15.52
CA PHE A 207 0.06 -7.06 16.81
C PHE A 207 -1.07 -7.81 17.52
N PHE A 208 -1.96 -8.44 16.77
CA PHE A 208 -3.17 -9.07 17.29
C PHE A 208 -3.04 -10.59 17.47
N SER A 209 -1.86 -11.16 17.14
CA SER A 209 -1.62 -12.62 17.17
C SER A 209 -1.56 -13.23 18.57
N ASP A 210 -1.31 -12.45 19.62
CA ASP A 210 -1.14 -12.90 21.02
C ASP A 210 -1.82 -11.92 21.99
N LEU A 211 -3.14 -11.75 21.84
CA LEU A 211 -3.95 -10.84 22.67
C LEU A 211 -4.14 -11.35 24.12
N ASP A 212 -3.89 -12.62 24.39
CA ASP A 212 -3.91 -13.17 25.74
C ASP A 212 -2.76 -12.62 26.59
N ASN A 213 -1.69 -12.20 25.98
CA ASN A 213 -0.51 -11.65 26.63
C ASN A 213 -0.77 -10.20 27.09
N ALA A 214 -0.69 -9.97 28.40
CA ALA A 214 -0.88 -8.64 28.98
C ALA A 214 0.09 -7.59 28.44
N LYS A 215 1.34 -7.99 28.11
CA LYS A 215 2.34 -7.07 27.55
C LYS A 215 1.95 -6.64 26.14
N THR A 216 1.45 -7.56 25.33
CA THR A 216 0.94 -7.26 23.97
C THR A 216 -0.20 -6.25 24.04
N ARG A 217 -1.20 -6.51 24.89
CA ARG A 217 -2.33 -5.57 25.08
C ARG A 217 -1.87 -4.18 25.53
N ASN A 218 -0.91 -4.11 26.47
CA ASN A 218 -0.38 -2.83 26.92
C ASN A 218 0.34 -2.06 25.81
N VAL A 219 1.10 -2.75 24.95
CA VAL A 219 1.77 -2.12 23.80
C VAL A 219 0.74 -1.56 22.83
N ILE A 220 -0.30 -2.35 22.48
CA ILE A 220 -1.39 -1.90 21.60
C ILE A 220 -2.06 -0.67 22.20
N SER A 221 -2.43 -0.71 23.49
CA SER A 221 -3.08 0.42 24.17
C SER A 221 -2.24 1.70 24.08
N CYS A 222 -0.93 1.60 24.33
CA CYS A 222 -0.03 2.76 24.23
C CYS A 222 0.05 3.30 22.78
N ILE A 223 0.03 2.42 21.77
CA ILE A 223 0.04 2.86 20.36
C ILE A 223 -1.28 3.57 20.01
N LEU A 224 -2.42 3.02 20.43
CA LEU A 224 -3.73 3.64 20.22
C LEU A 224 -3.83 5.01 20.89
N GLU A 225 -3.41 5.12 22.14
CA GLU A 225 -3.36 6.40 22.87
C GLU A 225 -2.45 7.43 22.18
N LEU A 226 -1.29 6.97 21.66
CA LEU A 226 -0.38 7.84 20.93
C LEU A 226 -1.00 8.32 19.60
N ALA A 227 -1.64 7.44 18.87
CA ALA A 227 -2.31 7.78 17.61
C ALA A 227 -3.43 8.82 17.85
N GLU A 228 -4.24 8.63 18.91
CA GLU A 228 -5.28 9.60 19.31
C GLU A 228 -4.68 10.97 19.65
N GLN A 229 -3.56 11.02 20.39
CA GLN A 229 -2.89 12.29 20.73
C GLN A 229 -2.27 13.00 19.51
N LEU A 230 -2.03 12.26 18.44
CA LEU A 230 -1.49 12.78 17.18
C LEU A 230 -2.59 13.03 16.13
N ASP A 231 -3.88 12.95 16.48
CA ASP A 231 -5.04 13.07 15.59
C ASP A 231 -5.00 12.10 14.39
N MET A 232 -4.47 10.88 14.61
CA MET A 232 -4.39 9.84 13.59
C MET A 232 -5.51 8.84 13.75
N GLU A 233 -6.14 8.45 12.64
CA GLU A 233 -7.04 7.29 12.60
C GLU A 233 -6.22 5.99 12.74
N THR A 234 -6.78 4.98 13.41
CA THR A 234 -6.14 3.67 13.51
C THR A 234 -6.96 2.61 12.80
N VAL A 235 -6.28 1.76 12.04
CA VAL A 235 -6.89 0.62 11.31
C VAL A 235 -6.20 -0.65 11.78
N ALA A 236 -6.98 -1.60 12.33
CA ALA A 236 -6.49 -2.93 12.67
C ALA A 236 -6.68 -3.87 11.49
N GLU A 237 -5.62 -4.56 11.09
CA GLU A 237 -5.64 -5.50 9.98
C GLU A 237 -5.71 -6.95 10.43
N GLY A 238 -6.20 -7.82 9.55
CA GLY A 238 -6.23 -9.27 9.77
C GLY A 238 -7.20 -9.73 10.86
N ILE A 239 -8.20 -8.92 11.20
CA ILE A 239 -9.26 -9.31 12.14
C ILE A 239 -10.27 -10.19 11.40
N GLU A 240 -10.30 -11.49 11.71
CA GLU A 240 -11.14 -12.48 11.03
C GLU A 240 -12.32 -12.98 11.90
N THR A 241 -12.27 -12.74 13.21
CA THR A 241 -13.27 -13.19 14.18
C THR A 241 -13.65 -12.09 15.14
N GLU A 242 -14.80 -12.25 15.80
CA GLU A 242 -15.27 -11.33 16.85
C GLU A 242 -14.63 -11.63 18.24
N GLU A 243 -13.80 -12.68 18.33
CA GLU A 243 -13.11 -13.09 19.57
C GLU A 243 -11.79 -12.38 19.78
#